data_8bceb31c1c77ea20e19e92872fa944d9
#
_entry.id   8bceb31c1c77ea20e19e92872fa944d9
#
_cell.length_a   1.000
_cell.length_b   1.000
_cell.length_c   1.000
_cell.angle_alpha   90.00
_cell.angle_beta   90.00
_cell.angle_gamma   90.00
#
_symmetry.space_group_name_H-M   'P 1'
#
loop_
_entity.id
_entity.type
_entity.pdbx_description
1 polymer ?
#
loop_
_entity_poly.entity_id
_entity_poly.type
_entity_poly.pdbx_seq_one_letter_code
_entity_poly.pdbx_strand_id
1 'polypeptide(L)'
;MQVTVKAFASFREILGGEMEMELEEGATLQFLLKSLSLKNHRFEEEAFNPSGEPRDHLLLMINRKRIDPAGGLQISLCEGDEVAVFPPAAGG
;
A
#
# COMPACT_ATOMS: atom_id res chain seq x y z
N MET A 1 13.79 -9.32 3.46
CA MET A 1 13.42 -9.39 2.03
C MET A 1 13.16 -8.00 1.48
N GLN A 2 13.39 -7.82 0.21
CA GLN A 2 13.13 -6.54 -0.45
C GLN A 2 11.85 -6.60 -1.26
N VAL A 3 11.06 -5.53 -1.15
CA VAL A 3 9.80 -5.39 -1.86
C VAL A 3 9.80 -4.02 -2.52
N THR A 4 9.33 -3.94 -3.76
CA THR A 4 9.23 -2.67 -4.48
C THR A 4 7.81 -2.13 -4.32
N VAL A 5 7.70 -0.86 -3.96
CA VAL A 5 6.40 -0.19 -3.88
C VAL A 5 6.31 0.82 -5.02
N LYS A 6 5.24 0.72 -5.80
CA LYS A 6 4.96 1.68 -6.86
C LYS A 6 3.73 2.48 -6.48
N ALA A 7 3.87 3.80 -6.45
CA ALA A 7 2.80 4.70 -6.05
C ALA A 7 2.33 5.49 -7.25
N PHE A 8 1.02 5.73 -7.31
CA PHE A 8 0.39 6.41 -8.43
C PHE A 8 -0.48 7.57 -7.95
N ALA A 9 -0.74 8.51 -8.86
CA ALA A 9 -1.58 9.68 -8.59
C ALA A 9 -1.08 10.43 -7.36
N SER A 10 -1.96 10.81 -6.43
CA SER A 10 -1.53 11.57 -5.26
C SER A 10 -0.57 10.80 -4.37
N PHE A 11 -0.64 9.48 -4.36
CA PHE A 11 0.34 8.69 -3.61
C PHE A 11 1.74 8.86 -4.19
N ARG A 12 1.83 9.04 -5.49
CA ARG A 12 3.12 9.28 -6.12
C ARG A 12 3.73 10.60 -5.65
N GLU A 13 2.90 11.61 -5.47
CA GLU A 13 3.38 12.90 -4.96
C GLU A 13 3.83 12.79 -3.51
N ILE A 14 3.14 11.96 -2.73
CA ILE A 14 3.43 11.80 -1.31
C ILE A 14 4.63 10.90 -1.07
N LEU A 15 4.74 9.80 -1.79
CA LEU A 15 5.73 8.74 -1.53
C LEU A 15 6.87 8.72 -2.53
N GLY A 16 6.74 9.42 -3.64
CA GLY A 16 7.63 9.23 -4.78
C GLY A 16 7.07 8.14 -5.67
N GLY A 17 7.55 8.03 -6.91
CA GLY A 17 6.98 7.10 -7.86
C GLY A 17 7.25 5.63 -7.56
N GLU A 18 8.44 5.38 -7.03
CA GLU A 18 8.85 4.01 -6.75
C GLU A 18 9.83 4.02 -5.59
N MET A 19 9.71 3.04 -4.72
CA MET A 19 10.63 2.92 -3.59
C MET A 19 10.82 1.45 -3.25
N GLU A 20 11.95 1.12 -2.66
CA GLU A 20 12.20 -0.22 -2.18
C GLU A 20 12.11 -0.23 -0.67
N MET A 21 11.54 -1.30 -0.13
CA MET A 21 11.40 -1.46 1.31
C MET A 21 12.02 -2.77 1.74
N GLU A 22 12.78 -2.72 2.82
CA GLU A 22 13.33 -3.90 3.44
C GLU A 22 12.36 -4.36 4.52
N LEU A 23 11.86 -5.58 4.39
CA LEU A 23 10.88 -6.14 5.33
C LEU A 23 11.37 -7.49 5.85
N GLU A 24 10.89 -7.87 7.02
CA GLU A 24 11.22 -9.18 7.56
C GLU A 24 10.44 -10.26 6.82
N GLU A 25 11.00 -11.45 6.79
CA GLU A 25 10.33 -12.59 6.19
C GLU A 25 8.96 -12.79 6.84
N GLY A 26 7.96 -13.05 6.02
CA GLY A 26 6.61 -13.25 6.51
C GLY A 26 5.79 -11.98 6.67
N ALA A 27 6.38 -10.82 6.41
CA ALA A 27 5.62 -9.57 6.49
C ALA A 27 4.44 -9.60 5.54
N THR A 28 3.32 -9.02 5.98
CA THR A 28 2.09 -9.00 5.20
C THR A 28 1.94 -7.67 4.47
N LEU A 29 0.98 -7.65 3.52
CA LEU A 29 0.62 -6.41 2.86
C LEU A 29 0.17 -5.36 3.87
N GLN A 30 -0.58 -5.77 4.90
CA GLN A 30 -1.00 -4.86 5.95
C GLN A 30 0.18 -4.22 6.67
N PHE A 31 1.19 -5.01 6.98
CA PHE A 31 2.39 -4.49 7.64
C PHE A 31 3.09 -3.45 6.76
N LEU A 32 3.18 -3.72 5.47
CA LEU A 32 3.79 -2.77 4.53
C LEU A 32 3.02 -1.45 4.51
N LEU A 33 1.69 -1.52 4.41
CA LEU A 33 0.86 -0.32 4.38
C LEU A 33 0.95 0.46 5.69
N LYS A 34 0.99 -0.23 6.82
CA LYS A 34 1.17 0.42 8.11
C LYS A 34 2.52 1.12 8.21
N SER A 35 3.56 0.49 7.67
CA SER A 35 4.89 1.08 7.68
C SER A 35 4.91 2.38 6.87
N LEU A 36 4.23 2.41 5.73
CA LEU A 36 4.10 3.63 4.94
C LEU A 36 3.33 4.69 5.70
N SER A 37 2.26 4.29 6.39
CA SER A 37 1.43 5.21 7.17
C SER A 37 2.20 5.86 8.31
N LEU A 38 3.06 5.11 8.97
CA LEU A 38 3.87 5.64 10.07
C LEU A 38 4.88 6.67 9.57
N LYS A 39 5.34 6.52 8.35
CA LYS A 39 6.32 7.44 7.78
C LYS A 39 5.68 8.65 7.12
N ASN A 40 4.42 8.54 6.74
CA ASN A 40 3.76 9.60 6.00
C ASN A 40 2.29 9.69 6.38
N HIS A 41 1.97 10.74 7.14
CA HIS A 41 0.61 10.93 7.64
C HIS A 41 -0.41 11.16 6.52
N ARG A 42 -0.01 11.82 5.43
CA ARG A 42 -0.91 12.04 4.30
C ARG A 42 -1.28 10.72 3.63
N PHE A 43 -0.33 9.79 3.54
CA PHE A 43 -0.63 8.47 3.00
C PHE A 43 -1.68 7.79 3.87
N GLU A 44 -1.48 7.85 5.18
CA GLU A 44 -2.43 7.25 6.12
C GLU A 44 -3.83 7.79 5.93
N GLU A 45 -3.95 9.12 5.83
CA GLU A 45 -5.26 9.75 5.69
C GLU A 45 -5.95 9.41 4.38
N GLU A 46 -5.19 9.29 3.30
CA GLU A 46 -5.75 8.98 1.99
C GLU A 46 -6.06 7.49 1.80
N ALA A 47 -5.31 6.63 2.47
CA ALA A 47 -5.48 5.19 2.31
C ALA A 47 -6.47 4.59 3.30
N PHE A 48 -6.54 5.15 4.49
CA PHE A 48 -7.35 4.57 5.58
C PHE A 48 -8.31 5.60 6.15
N ASN A 49 -9.47 5.11 6.62
CA ASN A 49 -10.43 5.98 7.28
C ASN A 49 -10.02 6.15 8.75
N PRO A 50 -10.70 7.06 9.50
CA PRO A 50 -10.33 7.29 10.91
C PRO A 50 -10.39 6.05 11.79
N SER A 51 -11.16 5.02 11.38
CA SER A 51 -11.23 3.76 12.12
C SER A 51 -10.06 2.84 11.80
N GLY A 52 -9.18 3.23 10.87
CA GLY A 52 -8.03 2.42 10.50
C GLY A 52 -8.31 1.39 9.43
N GLU A 53 -9.50 1.43 8.82
CA GLU A 53 -9.84 0.52 7.75
C GLU A 53 -9.51 1.12 6.38
N PRO A 54 -9.18 0.28 5.39
CA PRO A 54 -8.93 0.80 4.04
C PRO A 54 -10.15 1.57 3.53
N ARG A 55 -9.88 2.70 2.89
CA ARG A 55 -10.98 3.47 2.31
C ARG A 55 -11.55 2.73 1.12
N ASP A 56 -12.83 2.97 0.84
CA ASP A 56 -13.47 2.46 -0.36
C ASP A 56 -12.68 2.96 -1.57
N HIS A 57 -12.57 2.11 -2.58
CA HIS A 57 -11.88 2.42 -3.83
C HIS A 57 -10.36 2.54 -3.73
N LEU A 58 -9.78 2.26 -2.56
CA LEU A 58 -8.34 2.09 -2.48
C LEU A 58 -7.98 0.88 -3.33
N LEU A 59 -7.12 1.07 -4.32
CA LEU A 59 -6.73 -0.01 -5.21
C LEU A 59 -5.32 -0.48 -4.87
N LEU A 60 -5.19 -1.77 -4.65
CA LEU A 60 -3.90 -2.40 -4.33
C LEU A 60 -3.64 -3.53 -5.31
N MET A 61 -2.37 -3.67 -5.71
CA MET A 61 -1.97 -4.77 -6.58
C MET A 61 -0.67 -5.38 -6.06
N ILE A 62 -0.56 -6.70 -6.20
CA ILE A 62 0.70 -7.40 -5.93
C ILE A 62 1.07 -8.13 -7.20
N ASN A 63 2.25 -7.80 -7.76
CA ASN A 63 2.73 -8.38 -9.00
C ASN A 63 1.67 -8.29 -10.10
N ARG A 64 1.05 -7.10 -10.19
CA ARG A 64 0.06 -6.75 -11.23
C ARG A 64 -1.27 -7.48 -11.09
N LYS A 65 -1.51 -8.09 -9.94
CA LYS A 65 -2.81 -8.70 -9.65
C LYS A 65 -3.52 -7.88 -8.59
N ARG A 66 -4.78 -7.56 -8.86
CA ARG A 66 -5.57 -6.76 -7.95
C ARG A 66 -5.85 -7.54 -6.65
N ILE A 67 -5.69 -6.85 -5.53
CA ILE A 67 -5.94 -7.41 -4.21
C ILE A 67 -7.12 -6.67 -3.59
N ASP A 68 -8.10 -7.42 -3.11
CA ASP A 68 -9.24 -6.83 -2.42
C ASP A 68 -8.79 -6.40 -1.01
N PRO A 69 -8.83 -5.10 -0.68
CA PRO A 69 -8.42 -4.65 0.65
C PRO A 69 -9.24 -5.28 1.77
N ALA A 70 -10.49 -5.67 1.49
CA ALA A 70 -11.35 -6.23 2.52
C ALA A 70 -10.86 -7.56 3.06
N GLY A 71 -10.18 -8.35 2.23
CA GLY A 71 -9.71 -9.66 2.64
C GLY A 71 -8.26 -9.96 2.30
N GLY A 72 -7.60 -9.08 1.57
CA GLY A 72 -6.27 -9.36 1.05
C GLY A 72 -5.11 -8.80 1.84
N LEU A 73 -5.37 -8.07 2.92
CA LEU A 73 -4.29 -7.44 3.67
C LEU A 73 -3.41 -8.43 4.43
N GLN A 74 -3.89 -9.64 4.63
CA GLN A 74 -3.14 -10.66 5.36
C GLN A 74 -2.22 -11.49 4.48
N ILE A 75 -2.18 -11.18 3.18
CA ILE A 75 -1.29 -11.88 2.26
C ILE A 75 0.16 -11.65 2.66
N SER A 76 0.92 -12.73 2.78
CA SER A 76 2.35 -12.65 3.07
C SER A 76 3.10 -12.26 1.80
N LEU A 77 3.99 -11.29 1.92
CA LEU A 77 4.82 -10.84 0.81
C LEU A 77 6.03 -11.74 0.66
N CYS A 78 6.61 -11.76 -0.53
CA CYS A 78 7.79 -12.56 -0.83
C CYS A 78 8.88 -11.66 -1.39
N GLU A 79 10.11 -12.17 -1.34
CA GLU A 79 11.25 -11.47 -1.90
C GLU A 79 10.97 -11.05 -3.34
N GLY A 80 11.20 -9.79 -3.63
CA GLY A 80 11.04 -9.27 -4.98
C GLY A 80 9.62 -8.92 -5.40
N ASP A 81 8.64 -9.06 -4.50
CA ASP A 81 7.27 -8.68 -4.85
C ASP A 81 7.18 -7.19 -5.19
N GLU A 82 6.26 -6.86 -6.08
CA GLU A 82 5.96 -5.49 -6.45
C GLU A 82 4.57 -5.15 -5.97
N VAL A 83 4.47 -4.16 -5.10
CA VAL A 83 3.19 -3.71 -4.56
C VAL A 83 2.86 -2.35 -5.18
N ALA A 84 1.71 -2.25 -5.82
CA ALA A 84 1.26 -1.00 -6.40
C ALA A 84 0.11 -0.45 -5.57
N VAL A 85 0.17 0.85 -5.28
CA VAL A 85 -0.87 1.52 -4.47
C VAL A 85 -1.45 2.69 -5.26
N PHE A 86 -2.78 2.72 -5.33
CA PHE A 86 -3.52 3.76 -6.04
C PHE A 86 -4.53 4.36 -5.06
N PRO A 87 -4.55 5.69 -4.91
CA PRO A 87 -5.50 6.30 -3.97
C PRO A 87 -6.92 6.18 -4.48
N PRO A 88 -7.91 6.29 -3.58
CA PRO A 88 -9.30 6.40 -4.00
C PRO A 88 -9.44 7.59 -4.94
N ALA A 89 -10.35 7.50 -5.91
CA ALA A 89 -10.54 8.58 -6.87
C ALA A 89 -11.01 9.83 -6.13
N ALA A 90 -10.29 10.92 -6.31
CA ALA A 90 -10.65 12.17 -5.66
C ALA A 90 -11.94 12.71 -6.27
N GLY A 91 -12.77 13.29 -5.41
CA GLY A 91 -14.00 13.89 -5.87
C GLY A 91 -15.07 12.87 -6.25
N GLY A 92 -14.78 11.67 -5.98
CA GLY A 92 -15.73 10.59 -6.12
C GLY A 92 -16.07 10.01 -7.25
#